data_59fccae0361fdad29429a15ca0098450
#
_entry.id   59fccae0361fdad29429a15ca0098450
#
_cell.length_a   1.000
_cell.length_b   1.000
_cell.length_c   1.000
_cell.angle_alpha   90.00
_cell.angle_beta   90.00
_cell.angle_gamma   90.00
#
_symmetry.space_group_name_H-M   'P 1'
#
loop_
_entity.id
_entity.type
_entity.pdbx_description
1 polymer ?
#
loop_
_entity_poly.entity_id
_entity_poly.type
_entity_poly.pdbx_seq_one_letter_code
_entity_poly.pdbx_strand_id
1 'polypeptide(L)'
;GAISVRSTSTEPPFESRASASAQAKERIAQAVVELLIPGETVLLDSGSTVLSVARAIRRKDLKLTIVTPSTLAGLELADAPDTTVYLTGGQLRTGELSLIGPEAINSVRRFNCDTFVMGVAGVDLRGGISDSHYDEAHVKQAGIASSRRVVIAADHTKLGRMALVKIADLSDFAILVTDAPEDHPSVKEARSNGMQVITVTAQPEVVR
;
A
#
# COMPACT_ATOMS: atom_id res chain seq x y z
N GLY A 1 -5.54 -10.43 32.52
CA GLY A 1 -4.67 -9.77 31.55
C GLY A 1 -5.45 -8.70 30.84
N ALA A 2 -4.98 -7.44 30.88
CA ALA A 2 -5.62 -6.34 30.17
C ALA A 2 -5.43 -6.57 28.67
N ILE A 3 -6.52 -6.72 27.94
CA ILE A 3 -6.51 -6.67 26.49
C ILE A 3 -6.25 -5.20 26.12
N SER A 4 -5.07 -4.91 25.59
CA SER A 4 -4.77 -3.58 25.06
C SER A 4 -5.65 -3.38 23.83
N VAL A 5 -6.78 -2.70 24.00
CA VAL A 5 -7.60 -2.22 22.88
C VAL A 5 -6.78 -1.10 22.23
N ARG A 6 -6.04 -1.45 21.17
CA ARG A 6 -5.38 -0.43 20.36
C ARG A 6 -6.47 0.45 19.74
N SER A 7 -6.42 1.74 20.03
CA SER A 7 -7.35 2.71 19.46
C SER A 7 -7.30 2.63 17.93
N THR A 8 -8.46 2.60 17.28
CA THR A 8 -8.60 2.60 15.81
C THR A 8 -8.00 3.85 15.15
N SER A 9 -7.92 4.95 15.90
CA SER A 9 -7.41 6.25 15.45
C SER A 9 -5.91 6.47 15.66
N THR A 10 -5.20 5.53 16.33
CA THR A 10 -3.78 5.72 16.64
C THR A 10 -2.92 4.93 15.68
N GLU A 11 -2.17 5.64 14.85
CA GLU A 11 -1.14 5.08 14.00
C GLU A 11 0.25 5.34 14.62
N PRO A 12 1.13 4.32 14.70
CA PRO A 12 2.50 4.54 15.14
C PRO A 12 3.26 5.50 14.19
N PRO A 13 4.25 6.27 14.68
CA PRO A 13 5.08 7.12 13.82
C PRO A 13 5.65 6.37 12.62
N PHE A 14 5.85 7.06 11.49
CA PHE A 14 6.36 6.48 10.24
C PHE A 14 7.66 5.70 10.45
N GLU A 15 8.64 6.28 11.14
CA GLU A 15 9.94 5.63 11.41
C GLU A 15 9.79 4.31 12.16
N SER A 16 8.90 4.28 13.15
CA SER A 16 8.57 3.06 13.90
C SER A 16 7.92 2.01 13.01
N ARG A 17 7.04 2.43 12.09
CA ARG A 17 6.41 1.53 11.13
C ARG A 17 7.40 1.09 10.04
N ALA A 18 8.31 1.97 9.61
CA ALA A 18 9.31 1.64 8.59
C ALA A 18 10.28 0.57 9.08
N SER A 19 10.68 0.60 10.35
CA SER A 19 11.55 -0.41 10.96
C SER A 19 10.80 -1.70 11.33
N ALA A 20 9.53 -1.60 11.72
CA ALA A 20 8.72 -2.76 12.04
C ALA A 20 8.45 -3.60 10.79
N SER A 21 8.63 -4.92 10.89
CA SER A 21 8.38 -5.88 9.80
C SER A 21 9.14 -5.54 8.50
N ALA A 22 10.33 -4.95 8.58
CA ALA A 22 11.09 -4.48 7.41
C ALA A 22 11.33 -5.59 6.37
N GLN A 23 11.70 -6.80 6.83
CA GLN A 23 11.90 -7.96 5.95
C GLN A 23 10.59 -8.41 5.27
N ALA A 24 9.47 -8.37 5.99
CA ALA A 24 8.16 -8.69 5.43
C ALA A 24 7.79 -7.69 4.32
N LYS A 25 7.95 -6.40 4.57
CA LYS A 25 7.70 -5.34 3.58
C LYS A 25 8.58 -5.46 2.35
N GLU A 26 9.82 -5.88 2.52
CA GLU A 26 10.73 -6.13 1.41
C GLU A 26 10.23 -7.30 0.53
N ARG A 27 9.81 -8.42 1.13
CA ARG A 27 9.23 -9.54 0.38
C ARG A 27 7.92 -9.16 -0.31
N ILE A 28 7.04 -8.43 0.38
CA ILE A 28 5.82 -7.89 -0.20
C ILE A 28 6.14 -6.99 -1.39
N ALA A 29 7.10 -6.08 -1.24
CA ALA A 29 7.52 -5.17 -2.30
C ALA A 29 8.02 -5.90 -3.54
N GLN A 30 8.84 -6.93 -3.37
CA GLN A 30 9.32 -7.77 -4.47
C GLN A 30 8.17 -8.44 -5.20
N ALA A 31 7.22 -9.05 -4.47
CA ALA A 31 6.06 -9.68 -5.08
C ALA A 31 5.13 -8.67 -5.80
N VAL A 32 4.96 -7.46 -5.25
CA VAL A 32 4.21 -6.39 -5.92
C VAL A 32 4.88 -5.99 -7.24
N VAL A 33 6.20 -5.83 -7.24
CA VAL A 33 6.95 -5.43 -8.45
C VAL A 33 6.87 -6.49 -9.56
N GLU A 34 6.77 -7.79 -9.21
CA GLU A 34 6.55 -8.86 -10.20
C GLU A 34 5.16 -8.79 -10.88
N LEU A 35 4.21 -8.05 -10.32
CA LEU A 35 2.90 -7.81 -10.92
C LEU A 35 2.88 -6.61 -11.88
N LEU A 36 3.90 -5.76 -11.84
CA LEU A 36 3.99 -4.56 -12.67
C LEU A 36 4.55 -4.89 -14.05
N ILE A 37 3.99 -4.27 -15.07
CA ILE A 37 4.39 -4.46 -16.46
C ILE A 37 5.14 -3.22 -16.94
N PRO A 38 6.29 -3.34 -17.62
CA PRO A 38 7.00 -2.19 -18.18
C PRO A 38 6.08 -1.35 -19.07
N GLY A 39 6.11 -0.04 -18.88
CA GLY A 39 5.25 0.93 -19.59
C GLY A 39 3.94 1.28 -18.87
N GLU A 40 3.58 0.59 -17.79
CA GLU A 40 2.40 0.95 -16.99
C GLU A 40 2.50 2.32 -16.34
N THR A 41 1.32 2.95 -16.18
CA THR A 41 1.14 4.09 -15.27
C THR A 41 0.71 3.54 -13.92
N VAL A 42 1.58 3.70 -12.91
CA VAL A 42 1.38 3.17 -11.55
C VAL A 42 1.16 4.31 -10.58
N LEU A 43 0.01 4.29 -9.90
CA LEU A 43 -0.19 5.12 -8.73
C LEU A 43 0.43 4.41 -7.52
N LEU A 44 1.40 5.04 -6.88
CA LEU A 44 1.99 4.59 -5.62
C LEU A 44 1.43 5.42 -4.47
N ASP A 45 0.80 4.78 -3.53
CA ASP A 45 0.30 5.39 -2.30
C ASP A 45 1.43 5.89 -1.38
N SER A 46 1.08 6.43 -0.24
CA SER A 46 1.99 6.74 0.87
C SER A 46 2.17 5.53 1.81
N GLY A 47 3.12 5.66 2.73
CA GLY A 47 3.36 4.71 3.80
C GLY A 47 4.57 3.80 3.59
N SER A 48 4.99 3.17 4.69
CA SER A 48 6.27 2.46 4.76
C SER A 48 6.36 1.21 3.88
N THR A 49 5.25 0.50 3.66
CA THR A 49 5.21 -0.66 2.76
C THR A 49 5.34 -0.23 1.30
N VAL A 50 4.64 0.85 0.91
CA VAL A 50 4.72 1.40 -0.45
C VAL A 50 6.08 2.02 -0.72
N LEU A 51 6.73 2.63 0.27
CA LEU A 51 8.12 3.08 0.12
C LEU A 51 9.06 1.90 -0.17
N SER A 52 8.83 0.73 0.44
CA SER A 52 9.59 -0.49 0.09
C SER A 52 9.33 -0.92 -1.37
N VAL A 53 8.10 -0.75 -1.87
CA VAL A 53 7.78 -0.99 -3.29
C VAL A 53 8.53 0.00 -4.20
N ALA A 54 8.56 1.29 -3.87
CA ALA A 54 9.33 2.28 -4.64
C ALA A 54 10.81 1.90 -4.73
N ARG A 55 11.41 1.45 -3.63
CA ARG A 55 12.80 0.95 -3.60
C ARG A 55 12.99 -0.30 -4.46
N ALA A 56 12.03 -1.22 -4.46
CA ALA A 56 12.07 -2.42 -5.28
C ALA A 56 11.93 -2.10 -6.77
N ILE A 57 11.07 -1.15 -7.16
CA ILE A 57 10.94 -0.63 -8.53
C ILE A 57 12.28 -0.08 -9.01
N ARG A 58 12.91 0.79 -8.21
CA ARG A 58 14.22 1.37 -8.54
C ARG A 58 15.29 0.30 -8.81
N ARG A 59 15.35 -0.75 -7.97
CA ARG A 59 16.33 -1.85 -8.13
C ARG A 59 16.09 -2.71 -9.36
N LYS A 60 14.83 -2.84 -9.78
CA LYS A 60 14.46 -3.69 -10.93
C LYS A 60 14.54 -2.97 -12.26
N ASP A 61 14.76 -1.65 -12.24
CA ASP A 61 14.87 -0.80 -13.43
C ASP A 61 13.66 -0.95 -14.38
N LEU A 62 12.47 -0.89 -13.81
CA LEU A 62 11.23 -0.94 -14.58
C LEU A 62 10.93 0.44 -15.18
N LYS A 63 10.68 0.46 -16.51
CA LYS A 63 10.23 1.67 -17.22
C LYS A 63 8.77 1.94 -16.91
N LEU A 64 8.50 2.85 -15.97
CA LEU A 64 7.16 3.15 -15.49
C LEU A 64 6.86 4.65 -15.52
N THR A 65 5.58 4.98 -15.61
CA THR A 65 5.09 6.31 -15.23
C THR A 65 4.51 6.21 -13.83
N ILE A 66 5.10 6.91 -12.88
CA ILE A 66 4.70 6.90 -11.47
C ILE A 66 3.92 8.17 -11.14
N VAL A 67 2.75 8.00 -10.54
CA VAL A 67 2.00 9.07 -9.88
C VAL A 67 2.01 8.77 -8.38
N THR A 68 2.32 9.74 -7.54
CA THR A 68 2.37 9.46 -6.10
C THR A 68 2.07 10.70 -5.24
N PRO A 69 1.28 10.55 -4.16
CA PRO A 69 1.16 11.54 -3.10
C PRO A 69 2.31 11.45 -2.08
N SER A 70 3.17 10.44 -2.16
CA SER A 70 4.28 10.24 -1.23
C SER A 70 5.51 11.01 -1.67
N THR A 71 5.94 12.02 -0.89
CA THR A 71 7.20 12.72 -1.16
C THR A 71 8.41 11.78 -1.05
N LEU A 72 8.35 10.80 -0.15
CA LEU A 72 9.42 9.81 0.03
C LEU A 72 9.53 8.87 -1.19
N ALA A 73 8.42 8.37 -1.71
CA ALA A 73 8.42 7.53 -2.90
C ALA A 73 8.85 8.33 -4.14
N GLY A 74 8.40 9.59 -4.25
CA GLY A 74 8.81 10.49 -5.32
C GLY A 74 10.32 10.74 -5.32
N LEU A 75 10.91 11.03 -4.16
CA LEU A 75 12.36 11.23 -4.03
C LEU A 75 13.14 9.93 -4.29
N GLU A 76 12.65 8.79 -3.81
CA GLU A 76 13.30 7.49 -4.04
C GLU A 76 13.41 7.16 -5.54
N LEU A 77 12.42 7.58 -6.33
CA LEU A 77 12.34 7.28 -7.77
C LEU A 77 12.80 8.44 -8.67
N ALA A 78 13.17 9.60 -8.11
CA ALA A 78 13.51 10.78 -8.89
C ALA A 78 14.67 10.56 -9.88
N ASP A 79 15.63 9.71 -9.51
CA ASP A 79 16.80 9.38 -10.33
C ASP A 79 16.71 7.96 -10.94
N ALA A 80 15.52 7.32 -10.91
CA ALA A 80 15.35 6.01 -11.51
C ALA A 80 15.39 6.12 -13.05
N PRO A 81 16.23 5.34 -13.73
CA PRO A 81 16.32 5.38 -15.19
C PRO A 81 14.98 5.08 -15.86
N ASP A 82 14.72 5.75 -16.98
CA ASP A 82 13.50 5.54 -17.80
C ASP A 82 12.17 5.61 -17.03
N THR A 83 12.16 6.19 -15.82
CA THR A 83 10.96 6.36 -14.99
C THR A 83 10.56 7.82 -14.93
N THR A 84 9.31 8.12 -15.26
CA THR A 84 8.74 9.48 -15.10
C THR A 84 7.94 9.53 -13.81
N VAL A 85 8.23 10.51 -12.95
CA VAL A 85 7.55 10.67 -11.66
C VAL A 85 6.71 11.95 -11.64
N TYR A 86 5.42 11.79 -11.38
CA TYR A 86 4.49 12.87 -11.08
C TYR A 86 4.18 12.87 -9.58
N LEU A 87 4.66 13.87 -8.87
CA LEU A 87 4.28 14.12 -7.49
C LEU A 87 2.98 14.91 -7.47
N THR A 88 1.96 14.45 -6.76
CA THR A 88 0.70 15.19 -6.64
C THR A 88 0.90 16.51 -5.91
N GLY A 89 0.05 17.49 -6.14
CA GLY A 89 -0.05 18.66 -5.28
C GLY A 89 -0.71 18.33 -3.95
N GLY A 90 -0.91 19.36 -3.12
CA GLY A 90 -1.67 19.25 -1.88
C GLY A 90 -0.91 19.71 -0.65
N GLN A 91 -1.56 19.56 0.51
CA GLN A 91 -0.97 19.86 1.81
C GLN A 91 -0.05 18.73 2.25
N LEU A 92 1.16 19.06 2.67
CA LEU A 92 2.08 18.07 3.24
C LEU A 92 1.64 17.69 4.65
N ARG A 93 1.30 16.41 4.86
CA ARG A 93 1.06 15.85 6.19
C ARG A 93 2.40 15.59 6.87
N THR A 94 2.61 16.27 7.99
CA THR A 94 3.81 16.08 8.82
C THR A 94 3.87 14.67 9.40
N GLY A 95 5.07 14.13 9.52
CA GLY A 95 5.32 12.79 10.06
C GLY A 95 5.16 11.66 9.04
N GLU A 96 4.22 11.74 8.10
CA GLU A 96 4.02 10.76 7.03
C GLU A 96 4.69 11.18 5.71
N LEU A 97 4.87 12.49 5.53
CA LEU A 97 5.38 13.12 4.31
C LEU A 97 4.55 12.75 3.08
N SER A 98 3.23 12.64 3.28
CA SER A 98 2.24 12.44 2.24
C SER A 98 1.52 13.75 1.89
N LEU A 99 1.11 13.89 0.65
CA LEU A 99 0.32 15.00 0.14
C LEU A 99 -1.17 14.65 0.24
N ILE A 100 -1.93 15.50 0.90
CA ILE A 100 -3.35 15.30 1.22
C ILE A 100 -4.19 16.50 0.82
N GLY A 101 -5.50 16.38 1.00
CA GLY A 101 -6.46 17.44 0.76
C GLY A 101 -6.99 17.50 -0.67
N PRO A 102 -7.83 18.52 -0.97
CA PRO A 102 -8.53 18.63 -2.27
C PRO A 102 -7.61 18.67 -3.48
N GLU A 103 -6.47 19.33 -3.38
CA GLU A 103 -5.49 19.45 -4.46
C GLU A 103 -4.86 18.09 -4.79
N ALA A 104 -4.53 17.27 -3.76
CA ALA A 104 -4.01 15.93 -3.96
C ALA A 104 -5.06 15.03 -4.62
N ILE A 105 -6.31 15.06 -4.13
CA ILE A 105 -7.44 14.33 -4.69
C ILE A 105 -7.66 14.71 -6.15
N ASN A 106 -7.73 16.01 -6.45
CA ASN A 106 -7.95 16.51 -7.81
C ASN A 106 -6.77 16.20 -8.74
N SER A 107 -5.55 16.19 -8.21
CA SER A 107 -4.38 15.79 -8.97
C SER A 107 -4.44 14.31 -9.37
N VAL A 108 -4.72 13.42 -8.44
CA VAL A 108 -4.89 11.98 -8.70
C VAL A 108 -5.97 11.73 -9.76
N ARG A 109 -7.11 12.40 -9.68
CA ARG A 109 -8.24 12.25 -10.62
C ARG A 109 -7.93 12.64 -12.06
N ARG A 110 -6.83 13.34 -12.33
CA ARG A 110 -6.40 13.70 -13.70
C ARG A 110 -5.69 12.57 -14.42
N PHE A 111 -5.30 11.52 -13.72
CA PHE A 111 -4.59 10.38 -14.27
C PHE A 111 -5.52 9.19 -14.47
N ASN A 112 -5.26 8.42 -15.53
CA ASN A 112 -5.80 7.10 -15.71
C ASN A 112 -4.66 6.10 -15.47
N CYS A 113 -4.65 5.50 -14.29
CA CYS A 113 -3.59 4.59 -13.89
C CYS A 113 -3.95 3.14 -14.26
N ASP A 114 -2.96 2.36 -14.66
CA ASP A 114 -3.14 0.93 -14.89
C ASP A 114 -3.20 0.17 -13.57
N THR A 115 -2.30 0.50 -12.65
CA THR A 115 -2.19 -0.14 -11.34
C THR A 115 -2.12 0.90 -10.24
N PHE A 116 -2.90 0.70 -9.17
CA PHE A 116 -2.74 1.40 -7.91
C PHE A 116 -2.17 0.45 -6.86
N VAL A 117 -0.97 0.73 -6.38
CA VAL A 117 -0.36 0.02 -5.25
C VAL A 117 -0.71 0.78 -3.97
N MET A 118 -1.59 0.20 -3.18
CA MET A 118 -2.19 0.83 -2.02
C MET A 118 -1.68 0.22 -0.71
N GLY A 119 -1.17 1.06 0.19
CA GLY A 119 -0.93 0.73 1.58
C GLY A 119 -2.20 0.89 2.42
N VAL A 120 -2.31 0.17 3.52
CA VAL A 120 -3.51 0.21 4.37
C VAL A 120 -3.16 0.16 5.85
N ALA A 121 -4.01 0.71 6.70
CA ALA A 121 -3.90 0.60 8.15
C ALA A 121 -4.64 -0.63 8.69
N GLY A 122 -5.65 -1.13 7.97
CA GLY A 122 -6.40 -2.32 8.33
C GLY A 122 -7.08 -2.99 7.15
N VAL A 123 -7.13 -4.33 7.20
CA VAL A 123 -7.88 -5.22 6.31
C VAL A 123 -8.74 -6.11 7.20
N ASP A 124 -10.03 -5.91 7.17
CA ASP A 124 -11.00 -6.66 7.96
C ASP A 124 -12.19 -7.08 7.11
N LEU A 125 -12.73 -8.26 7.38
CA LEU A 125 -13.78 -8.86 6.56
C LEU A 125 -15.14 -8.17 6.70
N ARG A 126 -15.39 -7.59 7.87
CA ARG A 126 -16.62 -6.84 8.15
C ARG A 126 -16.42 -5.35 7.93
N GLY A 127 -15.23 -4.86 8.30
CA GLY A 127 -14.86 -3.44 8.20
C GLY A 127 -14.33 -3.02 6.84
N GLY A 128 -14.00 -3.97 5.96
CA GLY A 128 -13.36 -3.69 4.68
C GLY A 128 -11.92 -3.22 4.82
N ILE A 129 -11.48 -2.43 3.87
CA ILE A 129 -10.18 -1.77 3.87
C ILE A 129 -10.31 -0.42 4.56
N SER A 130 -9.36 -0.11 5.44
CA SER A 130 -9.45 1.08 6.29
C SER A 130 -8.11 1.78 6.49
N ASP A 131 -8.18 3.07 6.81
CA ASP A 131 -7.06 3.93 7.12
C ASP A 131 -7.23 4.62 8.48
N SER A 132 -6.11 5.03 9.07
CA SER A 132 -6.09 5.76 10.35
C SER A 132 -6.30 7.26 10.18
N HIS A 133 -6.19 7.79 8.96
CA HIS A 133 -6.25 9.22 8.68
C HIS A 133 -7.33 9.54 7.63
N TYR A 134 -8.20 10.50 7.98
CA TYR A 134 -9.36 10.86 7.14
C TYR A 134 -8.98 11.35 5.75
N ASP A 135 -8.05 12.29 5.65
CA ASP A 135 -7.67 12.87 4.36
C ASP A 135 -6.89 11.88 3.48
N GLU A 136 -6.07 11.01 4.07
CA GLU A 136 -5.41 9.93 3.31
C GLU A 136 -6.41 8.94 2.74
N ALA A 137 -7.43 8.57 3.53
CA ALA A 137 -8.51 7.72 3.03
C ALA A 137 -9.19 8.29 1.78
N HIS A 138 -9.41 9.61 1.72
CA HIS A 138 -9.99 10.26 0.53
C HIS A 138 -9.06 10.25 -0.69
N VAL A 139 -7.76 10.44 -0.49
CA VAL A 139 -6.77 10.30 -1.57
C VAL A 139 -6.76 8.88 -2.11
N LYS A 140 -6.82 7.87 -1.21
CA LYS A 140 -6.92 6.45 -1.61
C LYS A 140 -8.21 6.16 -2.38
N GLN A 141 -9.35 6.69 -1.97
CA GLN A 141 -10.61 6.56 -2.70
C GLN A 141 -10.52 7.17 -4.10
N ALA A 142 -9.87 8.33 -4.24
CA ALA A 142 -9.59 8.91 -5.56
C ALA A 142 -8.68 8.01 -6.40
N GLY A 143 -7.66 7.40 -5.77
CA GLY A 143 -6.76 6.45 -6.42
C GLY A 143 -7.47 5.21 -6.94
N ILE A 144 -8.37 4.63 -6.14
CA ILE A 144 -9.21 3.49 -6.55
C ILE A 144 -10.03 3.85 -7.79
N ALA A 145 -10.71 5.02 -7.76
CA ALA A 145 -11.56 5.48 -8.87
C ALA A 145 -10.77 5.84 -10.14
N SER A 146 -9.46 6.11 -10.02
CA SER A 146 -8.58 6.51 -11.13
C SER A 146 -7.73 5.36 -11.69
N SER A 147 -7.92 4.13 -11.20
CA SER A 147 -7.05 3.00 -11.54
C SER A 147 -7.86 1.80 -12.05
N ARG A 148 -7.28 1.06 -13.02
CA ARG A 148 -7.93 -0.13 -13.59
C ARG A 148 -7.89 -1.33 -12.64
N ARG A 149 -6.80 -1.44 -11.86
CA ARG A 149 -6.64 -2.48 -10.83
C ARG A 149 -5.99 -1.90 -9.59
N VAL A 150 -6.32 -2.48 -8.45
CA VAL A 150 -5.71 -2.12 -7.16
C VAL A 150 -4.99 -3.34 -6.61
N VAL A 151 -3.74 -3.12 -6.19
CA VAL A 151 -2.92 -4.09 -5.47
C VAL A 151 -2.75 -3.60 -4.03
N ILE A 152 -3.34 -4.30 -3.09
CA ILE A 152 -3.19 -3.99 -1.66
C ILE A 152 -1.89 -4.62 -1.18
N ALA A 153 -0.99 -3.81 -0.62
CA ALA A 153 0.27 -4.24 -0.02
C ALA A 153 0.19 -4.11 1.51
N ALA A 154 -0.01 -5.22 2.21
CA ALA A 154 -0.24 -5.23 3.65
C ALA A 154 0.53 -6.33 4.36
N ASP A 155 1.34 -5.99 5.38
CA ASP A 155 1.93 -6.99 6.25
C ASP A 155 0.87 -7.64 7.17
N HIS A 156 1.21 -8.83 7.72
CA HIS A 156 0.30 -9.63 8.54
C HIS A 156 -0.32 -8.85 9.71
N THR A 157 0.34 -7.80 10.22
CA THR A 157 -0.15 -7.01 11.37
C THR A 157 -1.36 -6.14 11.01
N LYS A 158 -1.67 -6.01 9.72
CA LYS A 158 -2.81 -5.25 9.20
C LYS A 158 -4.06 -6.12 9.00
N LEU A 159 -3.90 -7.45 8.96
CA LEU A 159 -5.00 -8.37 8.75
C LEU A 159 -5.82 -8.58 10.02
N GLY A 160 -7.15 -8.63 9.89
CA GLY A 160 -8.09 -8.69 11.00
C GLY A 160 -8.18 -7.41 11.81
N ARG A 161 -7.78 -6.28 11.24
CA ARG A 161 -7.77 -4.97 11.89
C ARG A 161 -8.67 -3.98 11.16
N MET A 162 -9.47 -3.25 11.92
CA MET A 162 -10.19 -2.07 11.46
C MET A 162 -9.49 -0.81 11.96
N ALA A 163 -9.30 0.17 11.07
CA ALA A 163 -8.83 1.51 11.39
C ALA A 163 -10.00 2.51 11.35
N LEU A 164 -9.71 3.79 11.60
CA LEU A 164 -10.70 4.83 11.83
C LEU A 164 -11.67 5.04 10.66
N VAL A 165 -11.14 5.05 9.43
CA VAL A 165 -11.91 5.44 8.24
C VAL A 165 -11.96 4.29 7.26
N LYS A 166 -13.16 3.86 6.92
CA LYS A 166 -13.37 2.88 5.85
C LYS A 166 -13.05 3.51 4.49
N ILE A 167 -12.24 2.83 3.70
CA ILE A 167 -11.90 3.23 2.32
C ILE A 167 -12.88 2.61 1.34
N ALA A 168 -13.05 1.28 1.42
CA ALA A 168 -13.93 0.51 0.52
C ALA A 168 -14.21 -0.87 1.11
N ASP A 169 -15.11 -1.62 0.50
CA ASP A 169 -15.38 -3.01 0.84
C ASP A 169 -14.27 -3.93 0.30
N LEU A 170 -14.05 -5.07 0.96
CA LEU A 170 -13.01 -6.00 0.54
C LEU A 170 -13.30 -6.61 -0.85
N SER A 171 -14.57 -6.77 -1.18
CA SER A 171 -15.04 -7.26 -2.49
C SER A 171 -14.71 -6.36 -3.67
N ASP A 172 -14.36 -5.10 -3.41
CA ASP A 172 -14.04 -4.12 -4.46
C ASP A 172 -12.62 -4.31 -5.02
N PHE A 173 -11.85 -5.24 -4.46
CA PHE A 173 -10.44 -5.44 -4.80
C PHE A 173 -10.15 -6.82 -5.33
N ALA A 174 -9.20 -6.89 -6.27
CA ALA A 174 -8.80 -8.14 -6.90
C ALA A 174 -7.57 -8.78 -6.25
N ILE A 175 -6.61 -8.00 -5.73
CA ILE A 175 -5.28 -8.51 -5.34
C ILE A 175 -4.87 -8.00 -3.95
N LEU A 176 -4.47 -8.94 -3.09
CA LEU A 176 -3.79 -8.67 -1.82
C LEU A 176 -2.43 -9.37 -1.82
N VAL A 177 -1.36 -8.62 -1.53
CA VAL A 177 -0.01 -9.16 -1.29
C VAL A 177 0.31 -9.01 0.19
N THR A 178 0.64 -10.11 0.86
CA THR A 178 0.87 -10.14 2.31
C THR A 178 1.92 -11.17 2.70
N ASP A 179 2.59 -10.97 3.84
CA ASP A 179 3.48 -11.96 4.46
C ASP A 179 2.76 -12.90 5.45
N ALA A 180 1.46 -12.75 5.60
CA ALA A 180 0.67 -13.66 6.42
C ALA A 180 0.72 -15.09 5.86
N PRO A 181 0.73 -16.12 6.71
CA PRO A 181 0.72 -17.50 6.26
C PRO A 181 -0.60 -17.86 5.56
N GLU A 182 -0.56 -18.85 4.70
CA GLU A 182 -1.70 -19.31 3.88
C GLU A 182 -2.91 -19.74 4.71
N ASP A 183 -2.67 -20.25 5.91
CA ASP A 183 -3.70 -20.70 6.85
C ASP A 183 -4.29 -19.59 7.72
N HIS A 184 -3.79 -18.35 7.59
CA HIS A 184 -4.31 -17.20 8.31
C HIS A 184 -5.80 -16.99 8.01
N PRO A 185 -6.68 -16.81 9.03
CA PRO A 185 -8.12 -16.68 8.83
C PRO A 185 -8.50 -15.62 7.77
N SER A 186 -7.90 -14.43 7.84
CA SER A 186 -8.18 -13.35 6.89
C SER A 186 -7.70 -13.68 5.47
N VAL A 187 -6.66 -14.49 5.28
CA VAL A 187 -6.19 -14.94 3.96
C VAL A 187 -7.21 -15.91 3.35
N LYS A 188 -7.63 -16.90 4.12
CA LYS A 188 -8.65 -17.88 3.68
C LYS A 188 -9.96 -17.19 3.27
N GLU A 189 -10.38 -16.25 4.08
CA GLU A 189 -11.63 -15.54 3.86
C GLU A 189 -11.54 -14.53 2.69
N ALA A 190 -10.43 -13.82 2.52
CA ALA A 190 -10.21 -12.99 1.35
C ALA A 190 -10.30 -13.83 0.05
N ARG A 191 -9.67 -15.02 0.04
CA ARG A 191 -9.77 -15.96 -1.10
C ARG A 191 -11.19 -16.48 -1.32
N SER A 192 -11.93 -16.79 -0.26
CA SER A 192 -13.32 -17.27 -0.39
C SER A 192 -14.26 -16.18 -0.96
N ASN A 193 -13.91 -14.91 -0.78
CA ASN A 193 -14.60 -13.75 -1.37
C ASN A 193 -14.08 -13.40 -2.79
N GLY A 194 -13.27 -14.27 -3.41
CA GLY A 194 -12.83 -14.11 -4.79
C GLY A 194 -11.56 -13.26 -4.98
N MET A 195 -10.93 -12.80 -3.89
CA MET A 195 -9.68 -12.03 -3.97
C MET A 195 -8.49 -12.94 -4.27
N GLN A 196 -7.64 -12.56 -5.20
CA GLN A 196 -6.33 -13.17 -5.38
C GLN A 196 -5.42 -12.77 -4.23
N VAL A 197 -5.00 -13.73 -3.40
CA VAL A 197 -4.07 -13.46 -2.30
C VAL A 197 -2.72 -14.10 -2.60
N ILE A 198 -1.69 -13.26 -2.68
CA ILE A 198 -0.29 -13.65 -2.86
C ILE A 198 0.38 -13.58 -1.49
N THR A 199 0.79 -14.73 -0.97
CA THR A 199 1.46 -14.84 0.32
C THR A 199 2.97 -14.96 0.13
N VAL A 200 3.74 -14.14 0.85
CA VAL A 200 5.21 -14.09 0.79
C VAL A 200 5.82 -14.47 2.13
N THR A 201 5.67 -15.71 2.51
CA THR A 201 6.22 -16.23 3.78
C THR A 201 7.76 -16.21 3.75
N ALA A 202 8.37 -16.09 4.94
CA ALA A 202 9.82 -16.29 5.07
C ALA A 202 10.17 -17.71 4.62
N GLN A 203 11.11 -17.86 3.69
CA GLN A 203 11.71 -19.18 3.46
C GLN A 203 12.38 -19.61 4.76
N PRO A 204 12.22 -20.87 5.22
CA PRO A 204 13.00 -21.37 6.33
C PRO A 204 14.48 -21.20 6.00
N GLU A 205 15.24 -20.56 6.90
CA GLU A 205 16.69 -20.51 6.77
C GLU A 205 17.20 -21.94 6.63
N VAL A 206 17.78 -22.27 5.48
CA VAL A 206 18.55 -23.49 5.32
C VAL A 206 19.81 -23.29 6.15
N VAL A 207 19.77 -23.76 7.39
CA VAL A 207 20.97 -23.85 8.24
C VAL A 207 21.94 -24.78 7.51
N ARG A 208 23.01 -24.17 6.98
CA ARG A 208 24.18 -24.90 6.42
C ARG A 208 25.16 -25.17 7.52
#